data_9d79bf16e42b48590f960f7676b66859
#
_entry.id   9d79bf16e42b48590f960f7676b66859
#
_cell.length_a   1.000
_cell.length_b   1.000
_cell.length_c   1.000
_cell.angle_alpha   90.00
_cell.angle_beta   90.00
_cell.angle_gamma   90.00
#
_symmetry.space_group_name_H-M   'P 1'
#
loop_
_entity.id
_entity.type
_entity.pdbx_description
1 polymer ?
#
loop_
_entity_poly.entity_id
_entity_poly.type
_entity_poly.pdbx_seq_one_letter_code
_entity_poly.pdbx_strand_id
1 'polypeptide(L)'
;PKLKIMGIEAVKSSTPAPCRVKIKEALSIIMNQDEASLIEFIENFRKEFKSLPPHEIAFPRSCNNLKKYTSSTTIYQKSTPMHVRGALLYNNLLNKHKLKKYETVKEGDKIKFIKLKEPNSLREDVVSFISVLPKEFDLHKYIDYDNQFDKSFLEPLRFIVNAIDWSFERQSTLDDFF
;
A
#
# COMPACT_ATOMS: atom_id res chain seq x y z
N PRO A 1 6.96 24.54 12.25
CA PRO A 1 7.74 23.57 12.97
C PRO A 1 6.97 22.33 13.38
N LYS A 2 5.83 22.45 14.08
CA LYS A 2 5.04 21.26 14.48
C LYS A 2 4.55 20.44 13.31
N LEU A 3 4.04 21.10 12.25
CA LEU A 3 3.60 20.42 11.02
C LEU A 3 4.76 19.73 10.31
N LYS A 4 5.93 20.35 10.27
CA LYS A 4 7.12 19.77 9.64
C LYS A 4 7.55 18.49 10.39
N ILE A 5 7.52 18.49 11.70
CA ILE A 5 7.84 17.33 12.52
C ILE A 5 6.82 16.21 12.29
N MET A 6 5.52 16.52 12.29
CA MET A 6 4.44 15.57 12.04
C MET A 6 4.56 14.97 10.62
N GLY A 7 4.93 15.79 9.64
CA GLY A 7 5.16 15.32 8.28
C GLY A 7 6.31 14.36 8.16
N ILE A 8 7.40 14.61 8.88
CA ILE A 8 8.56 13.70 8.94
C ILE A 8 8.15 12.38 9.59
N GLU A 9 7.36 12.40 10.65
CA GLU A 9 6.86 11.20 11.32
C GLU A 9 5.91 10.39 10.42
N ALA A 10 5.14 11.07 9.57
CA ALA A 10 4.22 10.40 8.64
C ALA A 10 4.95 9.72 7.48
N VAL A 11 6.17 10.17 7.14
CA VAL A 11 6.96 9.62 6.04
C VAL A 11 7.91 8.55 6.61
N LYS A 12 7.53 7.29 6.45
CA LYS A 12 8.28 6.14 6.94
C LYS A 12 8.94 5.39 5.80
N SER A 13 9.99 4.62 6.10
CA SER A 13 10.65 3.74 5.12
C SER A 13 9.71 2.67 4.57
N SER A 14 8.65 2.33 5.32
CA SER A 14 7.61 1.39 4.90
C SER A 14 6.55 2.01 3.97
N THR A 15 6.60 3.33 3.74
CA THR A 15 5.70 4.02 2.82
C THR A 15 6.24 3.90 1.40
N PRO A 16 5.40 3.59 0.39
CA PRO A 16 5.85 3.56 -1.01
C PRO A 16 6.47 4.88 -1.44
N ALA A 17 7.54 4.81 -2.24
CA ALA A 17 8.33 5.99 -2.63
C ALA A 17 7.51 7.13 -3.27
N PRO A 18 6.59 6.86 -4.23
CA PRO A 18 5.75 7.93 -4.79
C PRO A 18 4.88 8.62 -3.75
N CYS A 19 4.38 7.86 -2.77
CA CYS A 19 3.57 8.41 -1.69
C CYS A 19 4.39 9.30 -0.75
N ARG A 20 5.64 8.94 -0.49
CA ARG A 20 6.54 9.79 0.32
C ARG A 20 6.76 11.14 -0.32
N VAL A 21 6.98 11.16 -1.63
CA VAL A 21 7.13 12.41 -2.39
C VAL A 21 5.87 13.25 -2.31
N LYS A 22 4.71 12.63 -2.53
CA LYS A 22 3.41 13.33 -2.52
C LYS A 22 3.02 13.83 -1.13
N ILE A 23 3.38 13.14 -0.07
CA ILE A 23 3.16 13.62 1.30
C ILE A 23 3.97 14.91 1.55
N LYS A 24 5.21 14.96 1.09
CA LYS A 24 6.05 16.16 1.20
C LYS A 24 5.48 17.33 0.41
N GLU A 25 4.98 17.08 -0.80
CA GLU A 25 4.30 18.10 -1.61
C GLU A 25 3.02 18.59 -0.93
N ALA A 26 2.23 17.68 -0.35
CA ALA A 26 1.04 18.02 0.40
C ALA A 26 1.36 18.92 1.60
N LEU A 27 2.44 18.64 2.31
CA LEU A 27 2.92 19.51 3.41
C LEU A 27 3.23 20.92 2.94
N SER A 28 3.87 21.04 1.80
CA SER A 28 4.17 22.36 1.19
C SER A 28 2.88 23.14 0.88
N ILE A 29 1.87 22.44 0.37
CA ILE A 29 0.55 23.05 0.10
C ILE A 29 -0.12 23.50 1.40
N ILE A 30 -0.08 22.68 2.44
CA ILE A 30 -0.64 23.00 3.75
C ILE A 30 0.02 24.25 4.33
N MET A 31 1.33 24.38 4.18
CA MET A 31 2.11 25.50 4.74
C MET A 31 1.96 26.80 3.95
N ASN A 32 1.71 26.73 2.64
CA ASN A 32 1.79 27.89 1.75
C ASN A 32 0.50 28.20 1.00
N GLN A 33 -0.48 27.35 1.03
CA GLN A 33 -1.72 27.49 0.25
C GLN A 33 -2.94 27.22 1.15
N ASP A 34 -4.09 26.94 0.53
CA ASP A 34 -5.35 26.76 1.23
C ASP A 34 -5.85 25.31 1.17
N GLU A 35 -6.94 25.05 1.90
CA GLU A 35 -7.57 23.73 1.96
C GLU A 35 -8.09 23.28 0.59
N ALA A 36 -8.65 24.19 -0.21
CA ALA A 36 -9.15 23.86 -1.54
C ALA A 36 -8.03 23.36 -2.47
N SER A 37 -6.84 23.97 -2.37
CA SER A 37 -5.66 23.54 -3.11
C SER A 37 -5.20 22.14 -2.70
N LEU A 38 -5.29 21.82 -1.41
CA LEU A 38 -4.96 20.48 -0.91
C LEU A 38 -5.93 19.44 -1.45
N ILE A 39 -7.23 19.72 -1.43
CA ILE A 39 -8.25 18.80 -1.95
C ILE A 39 -8.02 18.52 -3.43
N GLU A 40 -7.75 19.55 -4.23
CA GLU A 40 -7.44 19.41 -5.65
C GLU A 40 -6.19 18.55 -5.87
N PHE A 41 -5.13 18.79 -5.10
CA PHE A 41 -3.90 18.00 -5.15
C PHE A 41 -4.16 16.51 -4.89
N ILE A 42 -4.95 16.22 -3.86
CA ILE A 42 -5.29 14.85 -3.48
C ILE A 42 -6.07 14.15 -4.58
N GLU A 43 -7.07 14.83 -5.15
CA GLU A 43 -7.89 14.25 -6.23
C GLU A 43 -7.05 13.98 -7.49
N ASN A 44 -6.11 14.86 -7.81
CA ASN A 44 -5.20 14.66 -8.92
C ASN A 44 -4.27 13.46 -8.68
N PHE A 45 -3.74 13.33 -7.48
CA PHE A 45 -2.90 12.18 -7.14
C PHE A 45 -3.70 10.87 -7.09
N ARG A 46 -4.94 10.92 -6.64
CA ARG A 46 -5.82 9.74 -6.65
C ARG A 46 -5.95 9.16 -8.07
N LYS A 47 -6.12 10.01 -9.05
CA LYS A 47 -6.21 9.61 -10.46
C LYS A 47 -4.89 9.05 -10.97
N GLU A 48 -3.79 9.72 -10.69
CA GLU A 48 -2.45 9.30 -11.06
C GLU A 48 -2.09 7.95 -10.44
N PHE A 49 -2.43 7.77 -9.16
CA PHE A 49 -2.12 6.56 -8.40
C PHE A 49 -2.69 5.29 -9.06
N LYS A 50 -3.88 5.38 -9.62
CA LYS A 50 -4.54 4.25 -10.28
C LYS A 50 -3.81 3.77 -11.54
N SER A 51 -2.93 4.59 -12.10
CA SER A 51 -2.13 4.24 -13.28
C SER A 51 -0.73 3.73 -12.92
N LEU A 52 -0.34 3.78 -11.65
CA LEU A 52 0.98 3.34 -11.21
C LEU A 52 1.08 1.80 -11.20
N PRO A 53 2.25 1.25 -11.56
CA PRO A 53 2.44 -0.18 -11.51
C PRO A 53 2.50 -0.68 -10.06
N PRO A 54 2.21 -1.99 -9.83
CA PRO A 54 2.15 -2.54 -8.48
C PRO A 54 3.39 -2.30 -7.64
N HIS A 55 4.58 -2.38 -8.23
CA HIS A 55 5.84 -2.21 -7.49
C HIS A 55 6.05 -0.79 -6.95
N GLU A 56 5.35 0.20 -7.50
CA GLU A 56 5.42 1.58 -7.01
C GLU A 56 4.44 1.88 -5.90
N ILE A 57 3.35 1.12 -5.78
CA ILE A 57 2.30 1.37 -4.79
C ILE A 57 2.29 0.36 -3.64
N ALA A 58 3.03 -0.73 -3.76
CA ALA A 58 3.11 -1.76 -2.72
C ALA A 58 3.98 -1.29 -1.54
N PHE A 59 3.69 -1.81 -0.35
CA PHE A 59 4.40 -1.46 0.88
C PHE A 59 5.69 -2.26 1.00
N PRO A 60 6.87 -1.60 1.12
CA PRO A 60 8.12 -2.33 1.36
C PRO A 60 8.23 -2.78 2.83
N ARG A 61 8.65 -4.01 3.04
CA ARG A 61 8.90 -4.59 4.37
C ARG A 61 9.99 -5.66 4.28
N SER A 62 10.72 -5.84 5.37
CA SER A 62 11.61 -7.00 5.52
C SER A 62 10.79 -8.21 5.96
N CYS A 63 11.07 -9.37 5.35
CA CYS A 63 10.31 -10.59 5.61
C CYS A 63 11.11 -11.53 6.50
N ASN A 64 10.71 -11.60 7.77
CA ASN A 64 11.38 -12.43 8.79
C ASN A 64 10.46 -13.52 9.29
N ASN A 65 11.07 -14.60 9.81
CA ASN A 65 10.35 -15.71 10.45
C ASN A 65 9.49 -16.54 9.49
N LEU A 66 9.91 -16.68 8.24
CA LEU A 66 9.19 -17.50 7.26
C LEU A 66 8.93 -18.92 7.78
N LYS A 67 9.96 -19.57 8.33
CA LYS A 67 9.85 -20.94 8.83
C LYS A 67 8.93 -21.08 10.02
N LYS A 68 8.80 -20.01 10.82
CA LYS A 68 7.91 -19.99 12.00
C LYS A 68 6.44 -20.11 11.59
N TYR A 69 6.06 -19.53 10.47
CA TYR A 69 4.66 -19.41 10.06
C TYR A 69 4.22 -20.41 9.01
N THR A 70 5.11 -21.28 8.53
CA THR A 70 4.76 -22.31 7.54
C THR A 70 5.11 -23.70 8.04
N SER A 71 4.46 -24.72 7.45
CA SER A 71 4.76 -26.13 7.72
C SER A 71 4.56 -26.95 6.47
N SER A 72 4.87 -28.27 6.54
CA SER A 72 4.64 -29.19 5.42
C SER A 72 3.16 -29.36 5.07
N THR A 73 2.25 -29.03 6.01
CA THR A 73 0.80 -29.23 5.84
C THR A 73 0.04 -27.93 5.59
N THR A 74 0.61 -26.77 5.92
CA THR A 74 -0.04 -25.47 5.74
C THR A 74 0.89 -24.46 5.08
N ILE A 75 0.35 -23.62 4.20
CA ILE A 75 1.11 -22.56 3.55
C ILE A 75 1.49 -21.51 4.60
N TYR A 76 0.52 -21.13 5.45
CA TYR A 76 0.74 -20.18 6.54
C TYR A 76 -0.18 -20.50 7.73
N GLN A 77 0.26 -20.07 8.92
CA GLN A 77 -0.52 -20.20 10.14
C GLN A 77 -1.43 -18.99 10.35
N LYS A 78 -2.47 -19.17 11.18
CA LYS A 78 -3.50 -18.14 11.43
C LYS A 78 -2.93 -16.79 11.91
N SER A 79 -1.86 -16.80 12.70
CA SER A 79 -1.25 -15.60 13.29
C SER A 79 -0.20 -14.94 12.41
N THR A 80 -0.05 -15.38 11.17
CA THR A 80 1.00 -14.87 10.26
C THR A 80 0.75 -13.41 9.92
N PRO A 81 1.77 -12.53 10.08
CA PRO A 81 1.66 -11.13 9.64
C PRO A 81 1.34 -11.04 8.15
N MET A 82 0.62 -10.00 7.74
CA MET A 82 0.14 -9.84 6.37
C MET A 82 1.25 -9.95 5.32
N HIS A 83 2.37 -9.26 5.53
CA HIS A 83 3.47 -9.26 4.55
C HIS A 83 4.15 -10.62 4.43
N VAL A 84 4.26 -11.36 5.54
CA VAL A 84 4.81 -12.72 5.56
C VAL A 84 3.84 -13.70 4.89
N ARG A 85 2.54 -13.57 5.19
CA ARG A 85 1.50 -14.37 4.54
C ARG A 85 1.55 -14.18 3.02
N GLY A 86 1.64 -12.93 2.58
CA GLY A 86 1.80 -12.62 1.15
C GLY A 86 3.04 -13.25 0.53
N ALA A 87 4.17 -13.28 1.24
CA ALA A 87 5.41 -13.88 0.77
C ALA A 87 5.30 -15.41 0.66
N LEU A 88 4.67 -16.06 1.64
CA LEU A 88 4.44 -17.50 1.61
C LEU A 88 3.51 -17.89 0.47
N LEU A 89 2.47 -17.10 0.23
CA LEU A 89 1.58 -17.29 -0.92
C LEU A 89 2.32 -17.12 -2.24
N TYR A 90 3.17 -16.10 -2.36
CA TYR A 90 4.01 -15.86 -3.52
C TYR A 90 4.90 -17.07 -3.83
N ASN A 91 5.61 -17.57 -2.82
CA ASN A 91 6.48 -18.74 -2.99
C ASN A 91 5.67 -19.98 -3.42
N ASN A 92 4.50 -20.18 -2.83
CA ASN A 92 3.61 -21.28 -3.18
C ASN A 92 3.13 -21.18 -4.63
N LEU A 93 2.77 -19.98 -5.09
CA LEU A 93 2.35 -19.76 -6.48
C LEU A 93 3.48 -19.99 -7.48
N LEU A 94 4.71 -19.58 -7.13
CA LEU A 94 5.88 -19.86 -7.97
C LEU A 94 6.11 -21.36 -8.16
N ASN A 95 5.98 -22.12 -7.08
CA ASN A 95 6.11 -23.58 -7.12
C ASN A 95 4.97 -24.22 -7.91
N LYS A 96 3.74 -23.80 -7.64
CA LYS A 96 2.54 -24.36 -8.28
C LYS A 96 2.57 -24.16 -9.80
N HIS A 97 3.01 -22.99 -10.26
CA HIS A 97 3.08 -22.65 -11.69
C HIS A 97 4.46 -22.94 -12.30
N LYS A 98 5.39 -23.50 -11.52
CA LYS A 98 6.76 -23.85 -11.98
C LYS A 98 7.49 -22.66 -12.61
N LEU A 99 7.36 -21.49 -11.99
CA LEU A 99 7.94 -20.23 -12.49
C LEU A 99 9.35 -20.02 -11.94
N LYS A 100 10.34 -20.64 -12.57
CA LYS A 100 11.75 -20.60 -12.11
C LYS A 100 12.45 -19.28 -12.40
N LYS A 101 11.91 -18.45 -13.29
CA LYS A 101 12.53 -17.14 -13.63
C LYS A 101 12.42 -16.09 -12.53
N TYR A 102 11.54 -16.30 -11.56
CA TYR A 102 11.37 -15.40 -10.40
C TYR A 102 12.05 -16.03 -9.20
N GLU A 103 12.73 -15.18 -8.42
CA GLU A 103 13.35 -15.63 -7.17
C GLU A 103 12.27 -15.83 -6.09
N THR A 104 12.43 -16.88 -5.29
CA THR A 104 11.60 -17.09 -4.10
C THR A 104 12.05 -16.15 -2.98
N VAL A 105 11.10 -15.80 -2.10
CA VAL A 105 11.41 -14.99 -0.92
C VAL A 105 12.13 -15.88 0.09
N LYS A 106 13.26 -15.38 0.60
CA LYS A 106 14.08 -16.03 1.62
C LYS A 106 14.04 -15.24 2.92
N GLU A 107 14.47 -15.87 4.01
CA GLU A 107 14.53 -15.25 5.32
C GLU A 107 15.27 -13.91 5.27
N GLY A 108 14.64 -12.84 5.76
CA GLY A 108 15.25 -11.51 5.82
C GLY A 108 15.18 -10.71 4.54
N ASP A 109 14.65 -11.25 3.46
CA ASP A 109 14.54 -10.55 2.19
C ASP A 109 13.64 -9.32 2.32
N LYS A 110 13.98 -8.27 1.59
CA LYS A 110 13.11 -7.11 1.41
C LYS A 110 12.06 -7.44 0.35
N ILE A 111 10.80 -7.28 0.73
CA ILE A 111 9.67 -7.55 -0.13
C ILE A 111 8.75 -6.34 -0.20
N LYS A 112 7.80 -6.41 -1.10
CA LYS A 112 6.70 -5.45 -1.21
C LYS A 112 5.39 -6.24 -1.11
N PHE A 113 4.42 -5.74 -0.34
CA PHE A 113 3.12 -6.38 -0.24
C PHE A 113 2.01 -5.45 -0.69
N ILE A 114 0.97 -6.04 -1.27
CA ILE A 114 -0.13 -5.31 -1.88
C ILE A 114 -1.46 -5.96 -1.52
N LYS A 115 -2.45 -5.13 -1.24
CA LYS A 115 -3.81 -5.58 -0.90
C LYS A 115 -4.57 -5.99 -2.15
N LEU A 116 -5.30 -7.09 -2.06
CA LEU A 116 -6.15 -7.60 -3.13
C LEU A 116 -7.63 -7.49 -2.75
N LYS A 117 -8.45 -7.20 -3.73
CA LYS A 117 -9.91 -7.24 -3.59
C LYS A 117 -10.38 -8.69 -3.52
N GLU A 118 -11.38 -8.94 -2.72
CA GLU A 118 -12.05 -10.24 -2.62
C GLU A 118 -13.49 -10.13 -3.15
N PRO A 119 -14.02 -11.19 -3.75
CA PRO A 119 -13.38 -12.48 -4.04
C PRO A 119 -12.38 -12.41 -5.19
N ASN A 120 -11.38 -13.29 -5.15
CA ASN A 120 -10.39 -13.42 -6.23
C ASN A 120 -9.95 -14.88 -6.39
N SER A 121 -9.20 -15.16 -7.43
CA SER A 121 -8.74 -16.52 -7.75
C SER A 121 -7.80 -17.11 -6.70
N LEU A 122 -7.09 -16.26 -5.96
CA LEU A 122 -6.18 -16.69 -4.89
C LEU A 122 -6.92 -17.02 -3.59
N ARG A 123 -8.13 -16.47 -3.41
CA ARG A 123 -8.92 -16.57 -2.17
C ARG A 123 -8.20 -15.96 -0.97
N GLU A 124 -7.40 -14.93 -1.23
CA GLU A 124 -6.60 -14.22 -0.22
C GLU A 124 -6.67 -12.73 -0.48
N ASP A 125 -6.45 -11.93 0.55
CA ASP A 125 -6.54 -10.47 0.45
C ASP A 125 -5.19 -9.78 0.32
N VAL A 126 -4.11 -10.54 0.19
CA VAL A 126 -2.75 -9.99 0.08
C VAL A 126 -1.87 -10.89 -0.76
N VAL A 127 -0.92 -10.29 -1.45
CA VAL A 127 0.20 -10.99 -2.09
C VAL A 127 1.44 -10.13 -1.92
N SER A 128 2.59 -10.77 -1.76
CA SER A 128 3.89 -10.09 -1.72
C SER A 128 4.71 -10.50 -2.94
N PHE A 129 5.73 -9.71 -3.23
CA PHE A 129 6.68 -10.00 -4.32
C PHE A 129 8.00 -9.30 -4.01
N ILE A 130 9.06 -9.64 -4.73
CA ILE A 130 10.38 -9.05 -4.52
C ILE A 130 10.51 -7.75 -5.31
N SER A 131 10.49 -7.83 -6.63
CA SER A 131 10.65 -6.66 -7.50
C SER A 131 9.43 -6.37 -8.37
N VAL A 132 8.76 -7.41 -8.88
CA VAL A 132 7.55 -7.28 -9.70
C VAL A 132 6.54 -8.34 -9.30
N LEU A 133 5.27 -8.02 -9.43
CA LEU A 133 4.20 -9.01 -9.28
C LEU A 133 4.15 -9.85 -10.56
N PRO A 134 4.40 -11.16 -10.50
CA PRO A 134 4.39 -12.00 -11.70
C PRO A 134 3.06 -11.94 -12.46
N LYS A 135 3.12 -11.67 -13.74
CA LYS A 135 1.93 -11.61 -14.61
C LYS A 135 1.22 -12.95 -14.68
N GLU A 136 1.97 -14.04 -14.54
CA GLU A 136 1.48 -15.42 -14.60
C GLU A 136 0.51 -15.74 -13.46
N PHE A 137 0.55 -14.97 -12.36
CA PHE A 137 -0.40 -15.13 -11.27
C PHE A 137 -1.81 -14.64 -11.62
N ASP A 138 -1.92 -13.76 -12.62
CA ASP A 138 -3.19 -13.16 -13.06
C ASP A 138 -3.93 -12.46 -11.89
N LEU A 139 -3.17 -11.76 -11.05
CA LEU A 139 -3.70 -11.07 -9.88
C LEU A 139 -3.83 -9.55 -10.06
N HIS A 140 -3.27 -8.98 -11.14
CA HIS A 140 -3.26 -7.53 -11.34
C HIS A 140 -4.66 -6.91 -11.33
N LYS A 141 -5.65 -7.61 -11.89
CA LYS A 141 -7.05 -7.15 -11.92
C LYS A 141 -7.72 -7.08 -10.54
N TYR A 142 -7.11 -7.73 -9.54
CA TYR A 142 -7.65 -7.75 -8.18
C TYR A 142 -6.96 -6.76 -7.24
N ILE A 143 -5.97 -6.00 -7.71
CA ILE A 143 -5.27 -5.03 -6.86
C ILE A 143 -6.26 -4.00 -6.34
N ASP A 144 -6.27 -3.81 -5.02
CA ASP A 144 -7.15 -2.86 -4.36
C ASP A 144 -6.47 -1.49 -4.29
N TYR A 145 -6.54 -0.74 -5.39
CA TYR A 145 -5.94 0.59 -5.50
C TYR A 145 -6.50 1.57 -4.48
N ASP A 146 -7.79 1.51 -4.19
CA ASP A 146 -8.43 2.41 -3.23
C ASP A 146 -7.90 2.16 -1.82
N ASN A 147 -7.79 0.90 -1.41
CA ASN A 147 -7.22 0.54 -0.12
C ASN A 147 -5.74 0.92 -0.03
N GLN A 148 -4.97 0.66 -1.08
CA GLN A 148 -3.56 1.04 -1.15
C GLN A 148 -3.39 2.56 -1.02
N PHE A 149 -4.21 3.33 -1.72
CA PHE A 149 -4.20 4.79 -1.67
C PHE A 149 -4.55 5.30 -0.26
N ASP A 150 -5.59 4.75 0.34
CA ASP A 150 -6.00 5.13 1.70
C ASP A 150 -4.88 4.86 2.71
N LYS A 151 -4.33 3.66 2.71
CA LYS A 151 -3.32 3.23 3.69
C LYS A 151 -1.95 3.88 3.50
N SER A 152 -1.56 4.14 2.25
CA SER A 152 -0.22 4.66 1.94
C SER A 152 -0.14 6.18 1.89
N PHE A 153 -1.25 6.86 1.65
CA PHE A 153 -1.27 8.31 1.45
C PHE A 153 -2.29 9.04 2.32
N LEU A 154 -3.59 8.67 2.25
CA LEU A 154 -4.64 9.40 2.96
C LEU A 154 -4.52 9.28 4.47
N GLU A 155 -4.29 8.07 4.98
CA GLU A 155 -4.22 7.84 6.43
C GLU A 155 -3.08 8.62 7.09
N PRO A 156 -1.83 8.59 6.58
CA PRO A 156 -0.77 9.44 7.11
C PRO A 156 -1.08 10.93 7.00
N LEU A 157 -1.69 11.35 5.89
CA LEU A 157 -2.03 12.75 5.66
C LEU A 157 -3.17 13.22 6.57
N ARG A 158 -4.15 12.36 6.82
CA ARG A 158 -5.28 12.64 7.72
C ARG A 158 -4.80 13.00 9.12
N PHE A 159 -3.78 12.30 9.59
CA PHE A 159 -3.17 12.60 10.89
C PHE A 159 -2.63 14.03 10.94
N ILE A 160 -2.04 14.50 9.84
CA ILE A 160 -1.49 15.86 9.75
C ILE A 160 -2.60 16.90 9.66
N VAL A 161 -3.57 16.73 8.79
CA VAL A 161 -4.64 17.70 8.56
C VAL A 161 -5.59 17.82 9.74
N ASN A 162 -5.82 16.74 10.48
CA ASN A 162 -6.64 16.79 11.71
C ASN A 162 -6.03 17.68 12.76
N ALA A 163 -4.69 17.81 12.81
CA ALA A 163 -4.01 18.67 13.77
C ALA A 163 -4.22 20.17 13.51
N ILE A 164 -4.68 20.54 12.32
CA ILE A 164 -4.93 21.94 11.93
C ILE A 164 -6.40 22.18 11.55
N ASP A 165 -7.29 21.24 11.87
CA ASP A 165 -8.73 21.30 11.59
C ASP A 165 -9.08 21.43 10.09
N TRP A 166 -8.19 20.96 9.21
CA TRP A 166 -8.47 20.87 7.78
C TRP A 166 -9.09 19.51 7.47
N SER A 167 -9.85 19.45 6.37
CA SER A 167 -10.37 18.20 5.80
C SER A 167 -10.03 18.15 4.33
N PHE A 168 -9.64 16.97 3.84
CA PHE A 168 -9.47 16.73 2.42
C PHE A 168 -10.63 15.93 1.83
N GLU A 169 -11.63 15.61 2.65
CA GLU A 169 -12.83 14.96 2.20
C GLU A 169 -13.91 16.02 1.93
N ARG A 170 -14.56 15.90 0.78
CA ARG A 170 -15.65 16.79 0.43
C ARG A 170 -16.80 16.55 1.41
N GLN A 171 -17.13 17.56 2.21
CA GLN A 171 -18.27 17.45 3.10
C GLN A 171 -19.56 17.48 2.29
N SER A 172 -20.44 16.51 2.55
CA SER A 172 -21.78 16.53 1.99
C SER A 172 -22.54 17.72 2.55
N THR A 173 -23.03 18.57 1.67
CA THR A 173 -23.92 19.69 2.05
C THR A 173 -25.36 19.26 1.80
N LEU A 174 -26.31 20.02 2.36
CA LEU A 174 -27.74 19.79 2.09
C LEU A 174 -28.06 19.81 0.59
N ASP A 175 -27.30 20.59 -0.18
CA ASP A 175 -27.46 20.70 -1.64
C ASP A 175 -27.12 19.39 -2.36
N ASP A 176 -26.28 18.54 -1.79
CA ASP A 176 -25.92 17.24 -2.37
C ASP A 176 -27.08 16.23 -2.30
N PHE A 177 -28.10 16.52 -1.52
CA PHE A 177 -29.28 15.65 -1.36
C PHE A 177 -30.52 16.13 -2.16
N PHE A 178 -30.38 17.23 -2.88
CA PHE A 178 -31.46 17.81 -3.71
C PHE A 178 -31.07 17.91 -5.20
#